data_34f0dd250583001a4c496ee167993ce4
#
_entry.id   34f0dd250583001a4c496ee167993ce4
#
_cell.length_a   1.000
_cell.length_b   1.000
_cell.length_c   1.000
_cell.angle_alpha   90.00
_cell.angle_beta   90.00
_cell.angle_gamma   90.00
#
_symmetry.space_group_name_H-M   'P 1'
#
loop_
_entity.id
_entity.type
_entity.pdbx_description
1 polymer ?
#
loop_
_entity_poly.entity_id
_entity_poly.type
_entity_poly.pdbx_seq_one_letter_code
_entity_poly.pdbx_strand_id
1 'polypeptide(L)'
;MLNMGFENNSDTFAIILRPALFKDKQAGDNYLNNTPATVFRITPNKSTKLDPYNYPELKVRGTGKTEFDLMDDLEQLRNAILNKYNDLNATELPTSIAVPSGSDAIQRGIDALGPDNDACYLWTSTRTPNLPTSPFPNLSQYYDFMPNPAITLGNATNEFIIVYGVNHVATGKATYENFVLYGADAWNGVGAIHDTEFNGTAEEYLPDNPNAKYLYVYKIARNCNGDPHCFEVPTGPGAYGIGLDQPLFIAWRSYLEKATKTGPSYSEIVYDRAIKFDPKK
;
A
#
# COMPACT_ATOMS: atom_id res chain seq x y z
N MET A 1 31.07 2.48 3.88
CA MET A 1 30.57 3.67 4.58
C MET A 1 29.69 4.43 3.62
N LEU A 2 28.49 4.82 4.00
CA LEU A 2 27.54 5.56 3.13
C LEU A 2 27.43 6.99 3.63
N ASN A 3 27.46 7.96 2.73
CA ASN A 3 27.13 9.34 3.06
C ASN A 3 25.61 9.43 3.26
N MET A 4 25.18 9.84 4.45
CA MET A 4 23.75 9.93 4.80
C MET A 4 23.08 11.19 4.25
N GLY A 5 23.84 12.11 3.67
CA GLY A 5 23.29 13.36 3.12
C GLY A 5 22.80 14.36 4.18
N PHE A 6 23.11 14.15 5.45
CA PHE A 6 22.75 15.10 6.49
C PHE A 6 23.56 16.38 6.40
N GLU A 7 22.96 17.49 6.76
CA GLU A 7 23.68 18.75 6.88
C GLU A 7 24.75 18.69 7.98
N ASN A 8 25.81 19.50 7.84
CA ASN A 8 26.95 19.47 8.76
C ASN A 8 26.61 19.80 10.21
N ASN A 9 25.47 20.45 10.44
CA ASN A 9 24.97 20.82 11.77
C ASN A 9 23.93 19.83 12.32
N SER A 10 23.63 18.75 11.58
CA SER A 10 22.72 17.70 12.07
C SER A 10 23.44 16.84 13.12
N ASP A 11 23.00 16.87 14.35
CA ASP A 11 23.57 16.15 15.49
C ASP A 11 22.71 14.97 15.95
N THR A 12 21.49 14.86 15.46
CA THR A 12 20.54 13.81 15.78
C THR A 12 19.97 13.15 14.51
N PHE A 13 19.76 11.84 14.59
CA PHE A 13 19.05 11.08 13.56
C PHE A 13 18.36 9.87 14.19
N ALA A 14 17.35 9.33 13.51
CA ALA A 14 16.65 8.12 13.92
C ALA A 14 16.93 6.97 12.95
N ILE A 15 17.06 5.77 13.49
CA ILE A 15 17.07 4.52 12.73
C ILE A 15 15.80 3.76 13.10
N ILE A 16 14.99 3.44 12.10
CA ILE A 16 13.75 2.69 12.28
C ILE A 16 13.95 1.29 11.71
N LEU A 17 13.75 0.28 12.55
CA LEU A 17 13.69 -1.12 12.17
C LEU A 17 12.26 -1.61 12.36
N ARG A 18 11.59 -2.03 11.28
CA ARG A 18 10.18 -2.44 11.32
C ARG A 18 9.96 -3.79 10.65
N PRO A 19 10.36 -4.91 11.28
CA PRO A 19 9.93 -6.22 10.82
C PRO A 19 8.44 -6.44 11.07
N ALA A 20 7.77 -7.01 10.09
CA ALA A 20 6.34 -7.33 10.15
C ALA A 20 6.07 -8.61 9.33
N LEU A 21 4.86 -9.17 9.47
CA LEU A 21 4.42 -10.34 8.70
C LEU A 21 5.36 -11.54 8.84
N PHE A 22 5.68 -11.90 10.07
CA PHE A 22 6.53 -13.06 10.34
C PHE A 22 5.88 -14.34 9.79
N LYS A 23 6.64 -15.12 9.04
CA LYS A 23 6.19 -16.40 8.49
C LYS A 23 5.85 -17.43 9.60
N ASP A 24 6.59 -17.38 10.68
CA ASP A 24 6.37 -18.22 11.86
C ASP A 24 6.02 -17.35 13.07
N LYS A 25 4.85 -17.61 13.68
CA LYS A 25 4.34 -16.82 14.80
C LYS A 25 5.27 -16.85 16.01
N GLN A 26 5.81 -18.03 16.36
CA GLN A 26 6.67 -18.17 17.54
C GLN A 26 8.00 -17.44 17.33
N ALA A 27 8.57 -17.51 16.14
CA ALA A 27 9.77 -16.74 15.78
C ALA A 27 9.49 -15.23 15.84
N GLY A 28 8.31 -14.79 15.38
CA GLY A 28 7.87 -13.41 15.49
C GLY A 28 7.70 -12.95 16.93
N ASP A 29 7.03 -13.73 17.78
CA ASP A 29 6.88 -13.45 19.21
C ASP A 29 8.25 -13.36 19.91
N ASN A 30 9.16 -14.28 19.60
CA ASN A 30 10.51 -14.25 20.14
C ASN A 30 11.28 -13.01 19.70
N TYR A 31 11.15 -12.62 18.45
CA TYR A 31 11.75 -11.38 17.93
C TYR A 31 11.21 -10.14 18.64
N LEU A 32 9.89 -10.02 18.74
CA LEU A 32 9.24 -8.87 19.38
C LEU A 32 9.58 -8.76 20.88
N ASN A 33 9.66 -9.90 21.57
CA ASN A 33 9.98 -9.93 23.01
C ASN A 33 11.45 -9.68 23.32
N ASN A 34 12.36 -10.04 22.43
CA ASN A 34 13.80 -9.98 22.68
C ASN A 34 14.52 -8.92 21.86
N THR A 35 13.88 -8.32 20.88
CA THR A 35 14.39 -7.27 19.98
C THR A 35 15.91 -7.46 19.66
N PRO A 36 16.30 -8.43 18.83
CA PRO A 36 17.70 -8.85 18.66
C PRO A 36 18.54 -7.86 17.84
N ALA A 37 18.11 -6.61 17.75
CA ALA A 37 18.83 -5.56 17.07
C ALA A 37 19.73 -4.80 18.05
N THR A 38 20.98 -4.61 17.67
CA THR A 38 21.95 -3.81 18.43
C THR A 38 22.52 -2.74 17.52
N VAL A 39 22.51 -1.49 18.01
CA VAL A 39 23.07 -0.34 17.29
C VAL A 39 24.35 0.11 18.01
N PHE A 40 25.42 0.24 17.25
CA PHE A 40 26.69 0.75 17.76
C PHE A 40 27.00 2.10 17.12
N ARG A 41 27.31 3.09 17.94
CA ARG A 41 27.98 4.31 17.47
C ARG A 41 29.48 4.08 17.54
N ILE A 42 30.16 4.16 16.39
CA ILE A 42 31.61 4.05 16.31
C ILE A 42 32.21 5.42 16.10
N THR A 43 33.01 5.89 17.04
CA THR A 43 33.72 7.16 16.95
C THR A 43 35.22 6.86 16.86
N PRO A 44 35.92 7.28 15.81
CA PRO A 44 37.36 7.07 15.68
C PRO A 44 38.12 7.82 16.78
N ASN A 45 39.14 7.18 17.37
CA ASN A 45 40.02 7.81 18.36
C ASN A 45 40.96 8.88 17.75
N LYS A 46 41.16 8.82 16.44
CA LYS A 46 41.97 9.81 15.70
C LYS A 46 41.15 10.31 14.52
N SER A 47 41.35 11.58 14.17
CA SER A 47 40.75 12.13 12.97
C SER A 47 41.18 11.28 11.76
N THR A 48 40.23 10.75 11.04
CA THR A 48 40.44 9.98 9.82
C THR A 48 39.89 10.76 8.64
N LYS A 49 40.56 10.67 7.49
CA LYS A 49 39.95 11.15 6.24
C LYS A 49 38.75 10.27 5.98
N LEU A 50 37.57 10.84 6.06
CA LEU A 50 36.35 10.15 5.69
C LEU A 50 36.26 10.08 4.17
N ASP A 51 36.02 8.91 3.64
CA ASP A 51 35.77 8.67 2.23
C ASP A 51 34.46 7.83 2.10
N PRO A 52 33.30 8.44 2.44
CA PRO A 52 32.04 7.76 2.32
C PRO A 52 31.65 7.66 0.86
N TYR A 53 30.98 6.56 0.48
CA TYR A 53 30.30 6.48 -0.80
C TYR A 53 29.26 7.61 -0.88
N ASN A 54 29.24 8.30 -2.01
CA ASN A 54 28.18 9.26 -2.27
C ASN A 54 26.84 8.52 -2.33
N TYR A 55 25.78 9.15 -1.80
CA TYR A 55 24.43 8.62 -2.01
C TYR A 55 24.09 8.74 -3.51
N PRO A 56 23.35 7.77 -4.06
CA PRO A 56 22.93 7.83 -5.46
C PRO A 56 22.06 9.06 -5.71
N GLU A 57 22.20 9.66 -6.88
CA GLU A 57 21.25 10.70 -7.30
C GLU A 57 19.83 10.13 -7.32
N LEU A 58 18.88 10.92 -6.83
CA LEU A 58 17.46 10.57 -6.88
C LEU A 58 17.01 10.58 -8.34
N LYS A 59 16.52 9.44 -8.80
CA LYS A 59 16.00 9.28 -10.15
C LYS A 59 14.60 9.88 -10.24
N VAL A 60 14.29 10.44 -11.40
CA VAL A 60 12.97 10.97 -11.69
C VAL A 60 12.00 9.81 -11.95
N ARG A 61 10.82 9.84 -11.35
CA ARG A 61 9.74 8.91 -11.61
C ARG A 61 9.10 9.18 -12.97
N GLY A 62 8.58 8.10 -13.55
CA GLY A 62 7.75 8.17 -14.73
C GLY A 62 8.48 7.98 -16.04
N THR A 63 7.77 7.41 -16.99
CA THR A 63 8.23 7.08 -18.34
C THR A 63 7.42 7.78 -19.41
N GLY A 64 6.36 8.52 -19.05
CA GLY A 64 5.38 9.08 -19.96
C GLY A 64 4.31 8.08 -20.42
N LYS A 65 4.44 6.79 -20.06
CA LYS A 65 3.41 5.77 -20.33
C LYS A 65 2.44 5.71 -19.18
N THR A 66 1.16 5.88 -19.45
CA THR A 66 0.09 5.81 -18.46
C THR A 66 -0.68 4.51 -18.58
N GLU A 67 -1.48 4.20 -17.55
CA GLU A 67 -2.45 3.09 -17.54
C GLU A 67 -3.89 3.57 -17.78
N PHE A 68 -4.08 4.82 -18.18
CA PHE A 68 -5.41 5.42 -18.26
C PHE A 68 -6.31 4.85 -19.35
N ASP A 69 -5.76 4.13 -20.30
CA ASP A 69 -6.52 3.32 -21.26
C ASP A 69 -7.27 2.14 -20.61
N LEU A 70 -6.90 1.76 -19.37
CA LEU A 70 -7.61 0.75 -18.57
C LEU A 70 -8.74 1.34 -17.68
N MET A 71 -8.98 2.66 -17.72
CA MET A 71 -9.97 3.28 -16.84
C MET A 71 -11.39 2.81 -17.11
N ASP A 72 -11.76 2.64 -18.37
CA ASP A 72 -13.09 2.16 -18.76
C ASP A 72 -13.28 0.68 -18.36
N ASP A 73 -12.24 -0.13 -18.48
CA ASP A 73 -12.24 -1.53 -18.05
C ASP A 73 -12.36 -1.65 -16.52
N LEU A 74 -11.67 -0.77 -15.79
CA LEU A 74 -11.77 -0.72 -14.33
C LEU A 74 -13.16 -0.29 -13.86
N GLU A 75 -13.83 0.63 -14.57
CA GLU A 75 -15.20 1.01 -14.27
C GLU A 75 -16.20 -0.10 -14.59
N GLN A 76 -15.98 -0.85 -15.68
CA GLN A 76 -16.75 -2.07 -15.97
C GLN A 76 -16.57 -3.10 -14.85
N LEU A 77 -15.34 -3.30 -14.36
CA LEU A 77 -15.05 -4.20 -13.25
C LEU A 77 -15.78 -3.77 -11.97
N ARG A 78 -15.73 -2.47 -11.64
CA ARG A 78 -16.48 -1.90 -10.51
C ARG A 78 -17.97 -2.21 -10.60
N ASN A 79 -18.55 -1.99 -11.78
CA ASN A 79 -19.98 -2.23 -12.00
C ASN A 79 -20.31 -3.72 -11.90
N ALA A 80 -19.46 -4.62 -12.40
CA ALA A 80 -19.61 -6.06 -12.24
C ALA A 80 -19.58 -6.49 -10.77
N ILE A 81 -18.65 -5.93 -9.97
CA ILE A 81 -18.58 -6.15 -8.51
C ILE A 81 -19.87 -5.70 -7.84
N LEU A 82 -20.33 -4.48 -8.09
CA LEU A 82 -21.56 -3.95 -7.49
C LEU A 82 -22.80 -4.77 -7.89
N ASN A 83 -22.86 -5.23 -9.14
CA ASN A 83 -23.97 -6.08 -9.61
C ASN A 83 -23.96 -7.45 -8.96
N LYS A 84 -22.78 -8.06 -8.76
CA LYS A 84 -22.64 -9.37 -8.09
C LYS A 84 -23.14 -9.34 -6.65
N TYR A 85 -22.96 -8.22 -5.95
CA TYR A 85 -23.32 -8.03 -4.55
C TYR A 85 -24.43 -7.00 -4.34
N ASN A 86 -25.37 -6.93 -5.28
CA ASN A 86 -26.44 -5.91 -5.31
C ASN A 86 -27.48 -6.08 -4.18
N ASP A 87 -27.48 -7.19 -3.47
CA ASP A 87 -28.28 -7.46 -2.27
C ASP A 87 -27.68 -6.88 -0.99
N LEU A 88 -26.45 -6.35 -1.04
CA LEU A 88 -25.74 -5.72 0.07
C LEU A 88 -25.69 -4.19 -0.06
N ASN A 89 -25.37 -3.53 1.05
CA ASN A 89 -25.04 -2.12 1.05
C ASN A 89 -23.55 -1.95 0.70
N ALA A 90 -23.27 -1.24 -0.37
CA ALA A 90 -21.92 -0.95 -0.83
C ALA A 90 -21.47 0.44 -0.39
N THR A 91 -20.30 0.55 0.20
CA THR A 91 -19.64 1.80 0.58
C THR A 91 -18.26 1.86 -0.07
N GLU A 92 -18.05 2.82 -0.95
CA GLU A 92 -16.74 3.08 -1.55
C GLU A 92 -15.75 3.54 -0.47
N LEU A 93 -14.56 2.97 -0.50
CA LEU A 93 -13.46 3.39 0.36
C LEU A 93 -12.46 4.20 -0.50
N PRO A 94 -12.43 5.52 -0.37
CA PRO A 94 -11.51 6.36 -1.13
C PRO A 94 -10.05 5.97 -0.91
N THR A 95 -9.23 6.12 -1.93
CA THR A 95 -7.79 5.86 -1.90
C THR A 95 -7.02 7.15 -2.18
N SER A 96 -6.00 7.41 -1.38
CA SER A 96 -5.13 8.58 -1.51
C SER A 96 -3.66 8.18 -1.51
N ILE A 97 -2.80 9.07 -1.96
CA ILE A 97 -1.35 8.93 -1.81
C ILE A 97 -1.01 8.98 -0.31
N ALA A 98 -0.42 7.91 0.18
CA ALA A 98 -0.22 7.69 1.61
C ALA A 98 0.84 8.61 2.22
N VAL A 99 1.99 8.72 1.56
CA VAL A 99 3.13 9.45 2.10
C VAL A 99 3.65 10.40 1.03
N PRO A 100 3.70 11.71 1.31
CA PRO A 100 4.34 12.65 0.42
C PRO A 100 5.84 12.30 0.32
N SER A 101 6.41 12.45 -0.85
CA SER A 101 7.84 12.27 -1.05
C SER A 101 8.63 13.43 -0.42
N GLY A 102 9.85 13.15 0.01
CA GLY A 102 10.79 14.02 0.74
C GLY A 102 10.53 15.52 0.72
N SER A 103 10.71 16.18 -0.42
CA SER A 103 10.49 17.64 -0.53
C SER A 103 9.06 18.08 -0.20
N ASP A 104 8.06 17.27 -0.55
CA ASP A 104 6.66 17.59 -0.27
C ASP A 104 6.34 17.43 1.22
N ALA A 105 6.97 16.47 1.89
CA ALA A 105 6.86 16.30 3.34
C ALA A 105 7.45 17.50 4.07
N ILE A 106 8.64 17.95 3.68
CA ILE A 106 9.31 19.12 4.26
C ILE A 106 8.48 20.40 4.05
N GLN A 107 7.95 20.62 2.85
CA GLN A 107 7.08 21.77 2.56
C GLN A 107 5.80 21.78 3.44
N ARG A 108 5.38 20.62 3.93
CA ARG A 108 4.23 20.46 4.82
C ARG A 108 4.61 20.48 6.29
N GLY A 109 5.87 20.76 6.62
CA GLY A 109 6.37 20.82 7.99
C GLY A 109 6.60 19.44 8.63
N ILE A 110 6.70 18.38 7.84
CA ILE A 110 7.04 17.04 8.31
C ILE A 110 8.54 16.84 8.11
N ASP A 111 9.29 16.93 9.18
CA ASP A 111 10.73 16.66 9.20
C ASP A 111 10.97 15.18 9.55
N ALA A 112 10.46 14.30 8.70
CA ALA A 112 10.61 12.87 8.88
C ALA A 112 10.43 12.14 7.54
N LEU A 113 10.87 10.88 7.48
CA LEU A 113 10.60 9.95 6.39
C LEU A 113 11.17 10.39 5.04
N GLY A 114 12.39 10.76 4.89
CA GLY A 114 13.06 11.09 3.63
C GLY A 114 12.38 10.60 2.33
N PRO A 115 12.79 10.96 1.15
CA PRO A 115 12.11 10.56 -0.07
C PRO A 115 12.16 9.04 -0.24
N ASP A 116 11.00 8.38 -0.25
CA ASP A 116 10.90 7.01 -0.72
C ASP A 116 10.75 7.01 -2.24
N ASN A 117 11.84 6.75 -2.92
CA ASN A 117 11.87 6.75 -4.37
C ASN A 117 11.63 5.37 -4.98
N ASP A 118 11.62 4.31 -4.17
CA ASP A 118 11.58 2.94 -4.67
C ASP A 118 10.15 2.43 -4.87
N ALA A 119 9.15 3.06 -4.22
CA ALA A 119 7.77 2.63 -4.30
C ALA A 119 6.77 3.78 -4.43
N CYS A 120 5.58 3.47 -4.95
CA CYS A 120 4.37 4.23 -4.72
C CYS A 120 3.63 3.67 -3.52
N TYR A 121 3.07 4.54 -2.70
CA TYR A 121 2.24 4.19 -1.55
C TYR A 121 0.86 4.80 -1.67
N LEU A 122 -0.16 3.96 -1.64
CA LEU A 122 -1.56 4.38 -1.52
C LEU A 122 -2.15 3.77 -0.25
N TRP A 123 -3.20 4.38 0.28
CA TRP A 123 -3.99 3.78 1.35
C TRP A 123 -5.45 4.23 1.31
N THR A 124 -6.32 3.49 1.97
CA THR A 124 -7.71 3.93 2.19
C THR A 124 -7.73 5.22 3.01
N SER A 125 -8.51 6.20 2.58
CA SER A 125 -8.49 7.57 3.03
C SER A 125 -9.90 8.04 3.41
N THR A 126 -10.00 9.17 4.11
CA THR A 126 -11.26 9.88 4.33
C THR A 126 -11.60 10.84 3.18
N ARG A 127 -10.63 11.16 2.36
CA ARG A 127 -10.82 12.04 1.20
C ARG A 127 -11.39 11.24 0.05
N THR A 128 -12.32 11.84 -0.67
CA THR A 128 -12.78 11.33 -1.96
C THR A 128 -11.94 12.02 -3.05
N PRO A 129 -10.82 11.44 -3.50
CA PRO A 129 -10.12 12.01 -4.64
C PRO A 129 -11.04 11.88 -5.85
N ASN A 130 -11.16 12.94 -6.62
CA ASN A 130 -11.64 12.77 -7.98
C ASN A 130 -10.66 11.83 -8.67
N LEU A 131 -11.14 10.68 -9.10
CA LEU A 131 -10.29 9.73 -9.81
C LEU A 131 -9.74 10.41 -11.05
N PRO A 132 -8.43 10.27 -11.27
CA PRO A 132 -7.80 10.94 -12.40
C PRO A 132 -8.28 10.36 -13.71
N THR A 133 -8.67 11.23 -14.59
CA THR A 133 -8.97 10.89 -15.98
C THR A 133 -7.82 11.28 -16.92
N SER A 134 -6.77 11.88 -16.38
CA SER A 134 -5.58 12.34 -17.12
C SER A 134 -4.39 12.53 -16.16
N PRO A 135 -3.14 12.63 -16.64
CA PRO A 135 -1.99 12.96 -15.82
C PRO A 135 -2.23 14.23 -15.00
N PHE A 136 -1.97 14.17 -13.69
CA PHE A 136 -2.30 15.25 -12.77
C PHE A 136 -1.31 16.41 -12.89
N PRO A 137 -1.77 17.64 -13.10
CA PRO A 137 -0.90 18.80 -13.03
C PRO A 137 -0.42 19.10 -11.60
N ASN A 138 -1.16 18.67 -10.57
CA ASN A 138 -0.85 18.90 -9.17
C ASN A 138 -1.33 17.74 -8.30
N LEU A 139 -0.39 16.98 -7.76
CA LEU A 139 -0.67 15.81 -6.92
C LEU A 139 -1.05 16.16 -5.48
N SER A 140 -0.86 17.41 -5.03
CA SER A 140 -1.03 17.77 -3.62
C SER A 140 -2.42 17.49 -3.05
N GLN A 141 -3.44 17.51 -3.89
CA GLN A 141 -4.83 17.22 -3.48
C GLN A 141 -5.09 15.73 -3.22
N TYR A 142 -4.19 14.85 -3.69
CA TYR A 142 -4.34 13.38 -3.56
C TYR A 142 -3.59 12.81 -2.37
N TYR A 143 -2.86 13.65 -1.61
CA TYR A 143 -2.20 13.20 -0.39
C TYR A 143 -3.15 13.21 0.79
N ASP A 144 -3.08 12.12 1.57
CA ASP A 144 -3.64 12.08 2.92
C ASP A 144 -2.59 11.50 3.87
N PHE A 145 -2.35 12.20 4.98
CA PHE A 145 -1.32 11.82 5.94
C PHE A 145 -1.74 10.69 6.87
N MET A 146 -3.04 10.45 6.97
CA MET A 146 -3.60 9.44 7.85
C MET A 146 -4.57 8.56 7.08
N PRO A 147 -4.53 7.25 7.29
CA PRO A 147 -5.54 6.37 6.74
C PRO A 147 -6.91 6.63 7.38
N ASN A 148 -7.97 6.17 6.73
CA ASN A 148 -9.32 6.28 7.26
C ASN A 148 -9.46 5.49 8.58
N PRO A 149 -9.71 6.15 9.71
CA PRO A 149 -9.80 5.48 11.00
C PRO A 149 -11.19 4.87 11.28
N ALA A 150 -12.13 4.97 10.35
CA ALA A 150 -13.53 4.58 10.55
C ALA A 150 -13.88 3.23 9.91
N ILE A 151 -12.93 2.57 9.23
CA ILE A 151 -13.19 1.27 8.59
C ILE A 151 -13.08 0.18 9.65
N THR A 152 -14.18 -0.52 9.91
CA THR A 152 -14.22 -1.73 10.74
C THR A 152 -14.69 -2.92 9.91
N LEU A 153 -14.41 -4.12 10.35
CA LEU A 153 -14.88 -5.35 9.71
C LEU A 153 -15.41 -6.30 10.80
N GLY A 154 -16.71 -6.46 10.85
CA GLY A 154 -17.39 -7.42 11.72
C GLY A 154 -17.26 -8.86 11.21
N ASN A 155 -17.92 -9.79 11.86
CA ASN A 155 -17.84 -11.23 11.55
C ASN A 155 -19.07 -11.79 10.84
N ALA A 156 -19.98 -10.95 10.35
CA ALA A 156 -21.10 -11.41 9.55
C ALA A 156 -20.59 -11.98 8.21
N THR A 157 -21.17 -13.07 7.76
CA THR A 157 -20.73 -13.77 6.53
C THR A 157 -20.90 -12.94 5.26
N ASN A 158 -21.80 -11.96 5.31
CA ASN A 158 -22.09 -11.01 4.24
C ASN A 158 -21.54 -9.60 4.53
N GLU A 159 -20.55 -9.49 5.43
CA GLU A 159 -19.76 -8.30 5.66
C GLU A 159 -18.31 -8.55 5.22
N PHE A 160 -17.83 -7.81 4.21
CA PHE A 160 -16.51 -7.99 3.66
C PHE A 160 -16.07 -6.73 2.89
N ILE A 161 -14.80 -6.68 2.50
CA ILE A 161 -14.25 -5.64 1.64
C ILE A 161 -13.78 -6.31 0.35
N ILE A 162 -14.07 -5.70 -0.80
CA ILE A 162 -13.47 -6.03 -2.08
C ILE A 162 -12.42 -4.97 -2.40
N VAL A 163 -11.20 -5.41 -2.62
CA VAL A 163 -10.09 -4.64 -3.17
C VAL A 163 -10.00 -4.94 -4.67
N TYR A 164 -9.86 -3.93 -5.49
CA TYR A 164 -9.74 -4.09 -6.94
C TYR A 164 -8.93 -2.97 -7.56
N GLY A 165 -8.27 -3.24 -8.66
CA GLY A 165 -7.41 -2.27 -9.30
C GLY A 165 -6.76 -2.80 -10.56
N VAL A 166 -5.71 -2.10 -10.97
CA VAL A 166 -4.82 -2.50 -12.05
C VAL A 166 -3.65 -3.27 -11.46
N ASN A 167 -3.35 -4.44 -11.99
CA ASN A 167 -2.11 -5.15 -11.68
C ASN A 167 -0.94 -4.44 -12.38
N HIS A 168 -0.27 -3.55 -11.66
CA HIS A 168 0.83 -2.73 -12.17
C HIS A 168 2.04 -3.57 -12.62
N VAL A 169 2.17 -4.81 -12.13
CA VAL A 169 3.19 -5.74 -12.61
C VAL A 169 2.81 -6.29 -13.99
N ALA A 170 1.54 -6.60 -14.20
CA ALA A 170 1.04 -7.08 -15.50
C ALA A 170 1.11 -6.00 -16.59
N THR A 171 0.93 -4.72 -16.23
CA THR A 171 1.10 -3.58 -17.16
C THR A 171 2.57 -3.20 -17.38
N GLY A 172 3.48 -3.68 -16.53
CA GLY A 172 4.91 -3.35 -16.57
C GLY A 172 5.27 -2.05 -15.85
N LYS A 173 4.34 -1.45 -15.09
CA LYS A 173 4.57 -0.27 -14.27
C LYS A 173 5.31 -0.57 -12.97
N ALA A 174 5.25 -1.80 -12.49
CA ALA A 174 5.97 -2.26 -11.32
C ALA A 174 6.69 -3.59 -11.59
N THR A 175 7.65 -3.94 -10.74
CA THR A 175 8.28 -5.27 -10.70
C THR A 175 7.78 -6.10 -9.52
N TYR A 176 7.09 -5.46 -8.58
CA TYR A 176 6.41 -6.07 -7.45
C TYR A 176 5.31 -5.13 -6.97
N GLU A 177 4.17 -5.71 -6.65
CA GLU A 177 3.04 -4.99 -6.10
C GLU A 177 2.40 -5.81 -4.98
N ASN A 178 1.86 -5.12 -3.99
CA ASN A 178 1.03 -5.73 -2.96
C ASN A 178 0.00 -4.77 -2.39
N PHE A 179 -1.03 -5.33 -1.78
CA PHE A 179 -1.76 -4.61 -0.73
C PHE A 179 -1.55 -5.30 0.63
N VAL A 180 -1.58 -4.52 1.68
CA VAL A 180 -1.40 -4.96 3.05
C VAL A 180 -2.55 -4.46 3.89
N LEU A 181 -3.13 -5.35 4.71
CA LEU A 181 -4.13 -4.98 5.71
C LEU A 181 -3.46 -4.65 7.03
N TYR A 182 -3.81 -3.50 7.59
CA TYR A 182 -3.29 -3.00 8.86
C TYR A 182 -4.41 -2.77 9.87
N GLY A 183 -4.13 -3.10 11.14
CA GLY A 183 -4.87 -2.53 12.26
C GLY A 183 -4.46 -1.07 12.45
N ALA A 184 -5.43 -0.16 12.48
CA ALA A 184 -5.13 1.27 12.50
C ALA A 184 -4.58 1.75 13.85
N ASP A 185 -5.00 1.13 14.96
CA ASP A 185 -4.58 1.54 16.32
C ASP A 185 -3.09 1.24 16.57
N ALA A 186 -2.60 0.12 16.09
CA ALA A 186 -1.24 -0.35 16.35
C ALA A 186 -0.33 -0.29 15.11
N TRP A 187 -0.87 0.08 13.96
CA TRP A 187 -0.16 0.05 12.67
C TRP A 187 0.47 -1.33 12.37
N ASN A 188 -0.18 -2.39 12.87
CA ASN A 188 0.28 -3.76 12.69
C ASN A 188 -0.24 -4.34 11.37
N GLY A 189 0.66 -4.69 10.46
CA GLY A 189 0.31 -5.45 9.26
C GLY A 189 -0.06 -6.88 9.63
N VAL A 190 -1.26 -7.34 9.21
CA VAL A 190 -1.77 -8.67 9.55
C VAL A 190 -1.83 -9.62 8.35
N GLY A 191 -1.70 -9.09 7.16
CA GLY A 191 -1.63 -9.88 5.93
C GLY A 191 -1.23 -9.04 4.74
N ALA A 192 -0.58 -9.66 3.76
CA ALA A 192 -0.22 -9.06 2.48
C ALA A 192 -0.59 -10.01 1.35
N ILE A 193 -1.18 -9.48 0.31
CA ILE A 193 -1.49 -10.16 -0.94
C ILE A 193 -0.72 -9.44 -2.04
N HIS A 194 -0.09 -10.17 -2.95
CA HIS A 194 0.82 -9.60 -3.93
C HIS A 194 0.47 -10.02 -5.37
N ASP A 195 1.12 -9.38 -6.31
CA ASP A 195 0.83 -9.42 -7.74
C ASP A 195 0.66 -10.83 -8.33
N THR A 196 1.38 -11.84 -7.81
CA THR A 196 1.22 -13.22 -8.31
C THR A 196 -0.13 -13.83 -7.94
N GLU A 197 -0.77 -13.35 -6.87
CA GLU A 197 -2.11 -13.78 -6.43
C GLU A 197 -3.23 -12.98 -7.12
N PHE A 198 -2.89 -11.88 -7.79
CA PHE A 198 -3.83 -11.06 -8.54
C PHE A 198 -4.23 -11.66 -9.89
N ASN A 199 -3.36 -12.50 -10.45
CA ASN A 199 -3.52 -13.00 -11.81
C ASN A 199 -4.82 -13.80 -12.01
N GLY A 200 -5.63 -13.38 -12.99
CA GLY A 200 -6.88 -14.06 -13.37
C GLY A 200 -8.08 -13.74 -12.45
N THR A 201 -7.89 -13.02 -11.36
CA THR A 201 -8.97 -12.77 -10.38
C THR A 201 -10.08 -11.86 -10.91
N ALA A 202 -9.79 -10.99 -11.87
CA ALA A 202 -10.79 -10.13 -12.50
C ALA A 202 -11.55 -10.83 -13.64
N GLU A 203 -11.02 -11.92 -14.18
CA GLU A 203 -11.63 -12.65 -15.30
C GLU A 203 -13.01 -13.27 -14.93
N GLU A 204 -13.20 -13.62 -13.65
CA GLU A 204 -14.49 -14.07 -13.12
C GLU A 204 -15.58 -12.99 -13.25
N TYR A 205 -15.19 -11.72 -13.15
CA TYR A 205 -16.10 -10.56 -13.23
C TYR A 205 -16.26 -10.03 -14.65
N LEU A 206 -15.24 -10.19 -15.47
CA LEU A 206 -15.16 -9.67 -16.84
C LEU A 206 -14.69 -10.76 -17.82
N PRO A 207 -15.45 -11.88 -17.98
CA PRO A 207 -14.99 -13.03 -18.75
C PRO A 207 -14.73 -12.74 -20.23
N ASP A 208 -15.43 -11.76 -20.80
CA ASP A 208 -15.32 -11.41 -22.21
C ASP A 208 -14.41 -10.20 -22.47
N ASN A 209 -13.82 -9.63 -21.43
CA ASN A 209 -12.97 -8.45 -21.56
C ASN A 209 -11.48 -8.86 -21.70
N PRO A 210 -10.83 -8.56 -22.85
CA PRO A 210 -9.44 -8.95 -23.08
C PRO A 210 -8.43 -8.25 -22.13
N ASN A 211 -8.84 -7.16 -21.48
CA ASN A 211 -8.04 -6.41 -20.53
C ASN A 211 -8.21 -6.89 -19.08
N ALA A 212 -9.13 -7.83 -18.80
CA ALA A 212 -9.33 -8.39 -17.46
C ALA A 212 -8.03 -8.93 -16.85
N LYS A 213 -7.11 -9.47 -17.67
CA LYS A 213 -5.78 -9.94 -17.27
C LYS A 213 -4.86 -8.86 -16.67
N TYR A 214 -5.17 -7.59 -16.90
CA TYR A 214 -4.44 -6.44 -16.31
C TYR A 214 -5.10 -5.89 -15.05
N LEU A 215 -6.24 -6.46 -14.66
CA LEU A 215 -7.03 -6.06 -13.51
C LEU A 215 -7.01 -7.15 -12.46
N TYR A 216 -7.36 -6.78 -11.23
CA TYR A 216 -7.53 -7.74 -10.16
C TYR A 216 -8.71 -7.44 -9.26
N VAL A 217 -9.22 -8.48 -8.60
CA VAL A 217 -10.23 -8.41 -7.54
C VAL A 217 -9.82 -9.35 -6.43
N TYR A 218 -9.83 -8.87 -5.20
CA TYR A 218 -9.53 -9.70 -4.03
C TYR A 218 -10.47 -9.37 -2.88
N LYS A 219 -10.93 -10.40 -2.18
CA LYS A 219 -11.83 -10.24 -1.05
C LYS A 219 -11.05 -10.22 0.26
N ILE A 220 -11.51 -9.41 1.21
CA ILE A 220 -11.04 -9.37 2.60
C ILE A 220 -12.25 -9.63 3.48
N ALA A 221 -12.24 -10.69 4.27
CA ALA A 221 -13.35 -11.08 5.12
C ALA A 221 -12.87 -11.70 6.44
N ARG A 222 -13.75 -11.88 7.41
CA ARG A 222 -13.45 -12.67 8.62
C ARG A 222 -13.56 -14.16 8.40
N ASN A 223 -14.34 -14.57 7.40
CA ASN A 223 -14.43 -15.95 6.97
C ASN A 223 -14.54 -15.98 5.44
N CYS A 224 -13.60 -16.60 4.81
CA CYS A 224 -13.54 -16.71 3.35
C CYS A 224 -14.41 -17.85 2.79
N ASN A 225 -14.90 -18.77 3.61
CA ASN A 225 -15.73 -19.91 3.20
C ASN A 225 -15.11 -20.74 2.04
N GLY A 226 -13.79 -20.80 1.97
CA GLY A 226 -13.07 -21.52 0.91
C GLY A 226 -12.92 -20.75 -0.40
N ASP A 227 -13.26 -19.49 -0.47
CA ASP A 227 -13.00 -18.62 -1.61
C ASP A 227 -11.47 -18.48 -1.81
N PRO A 228 -10.91 -18.88 -2.96
CA PRO A 228 -9.47 -18.86 -3.19
C PRO A 228 -8.89 -17.45 -3.33
N HIS A 229 -9.71 -16.46 -3.65
CA HIS A 229 -9.31 -15.05 -3.81
C HIS A 229 -9.79 -14.20 -2.64
N CYS A 230 -9.64 -14.75 -1.43
CA CYS A 230 -10.05 -14.10 -0.20
C CYS A 230 -8.94 -14.20 0.86
N PHE A 231 -8.68 -13.07 1.51
CA PHE A 231 -7.83 -12.99 2.69
C PHE A 231 -8.68 -13.03 3.96
N GLU A 232 -8.45 -14.02 4.80
CA GLU A 232 -9.14 -14.16 6.09
C GLU A 232 -8.43 -13.35 7.17
N VAL A 233 -9.11 -12.32 7.68
CA VAL A 233 -8.56 -11.42 8.68
C VAL A 233 -8.59 -12.07 10.07
N PRO A 234 -7.43 -12.32 10.69
CA PRO A 234 -7.38 -12.88 12.01
C PRO A 234 -7.91 -11.90 13.06
N THR A 235 -8.63 -12.44 14.04
CA THR A 235 -9.22 -11.67 15.18
C THR A 235 -8.34 -11.66 16.43
N GLY A 236 -7.14 -12.23 16.34
CA GLY A 236 -6.25 -12.35 17.50
C GLY A 236 -5.83 -11.00 18.09
N PRO A 237 -5.40 -10.99 19.34
CA PRO A 237 -4.92 -9.77 20.01
C PRO A 237 -3.56 -9.35 19.46
N GLY A 238 -3.27 -8.05 19.56
CA GLY A 238 -1.94 -7.50 19.33
C GLY A 238 -1.48 -7.54 17.87
N ALA A 239 -0.21 -7.90 17.64
CA ALA A 239 0.46 -7.79 16.35
C ALA A 239 -0.07 -8.75 15.26
N TYR A 240 -0.85 -9.76 15.63
CA TYR A 240 -1.25 -10.85 14.72
C TYR A 240 -2.71 -10.80 14.27
N GLY A 241 -3.47 -9.84 14.71
CA GLY A 241 -4.87 -9.74 14.34
C GLY A 241 -5.45 -8.36 14.55
N ILE A 242 -6.70 -8.19 14.14
CA ILE A 242 -7.49 -6.97 14.31
C ILE A 242 -8.81 -7.39 14.94
N GLY A 243 -9.15 -6.84 16.10
CA GLY A 243 -10.43 -7.09 16.76
C GLY A 243 -11.61 -6.66 15.90
N LEU A 244 -12.82 -7.21 16.20
CA LEU A 244 -14.01 -6.91 15.41
C LEU A 244 -14.41 -5.43 15.44
N ASP A 245 -14.15 -4.77 16.57
CA ASP A 245 -14.47 -3.35 16.79
C ASP A 245 -13.26 -2.42 16.54
N GLN A 246 -12.13 -3.00 16.14
CA GLN A 246 -10.94 -2.21 15.88
C GLN A 246 -10.91 -1.71 14.43
N PRO A 247 -10.50 -0.46 14.23
CA PRO A 247 -10.36 0.09 12.89
C PRO A 247 -9.19 -0.55 12.13
N LEU A 248 -9.37 -0.64 10.83
CA LEU A 248 -8.36 -1.14 9.90
C LEU A 248 -8.20 -0.20 8.72
N PHE A 249 -7.10 -0.32 8.01
CA PHE A 249 -6.89 0.32 6.73
C PHE A 249 -6.15 -0.61 5.77
N ILE A 250 -6.27 -0.33 4.49
CA ILE A 250 -5.59 -1.04 3.42
C ILE A 250 -4.54 -0.09 2.84
N ALA A 251 -3.32 -0.59 2.65
CA ALA A 251 -2.25 0.15 2.00
C ALA A 251 -1.71 -0.66 0.81
N TRP A 252 -1.53 0.01 -0.31
CA TRP A 252 -0.95 -0.53 -1.52
C TRP A 252 0.46 -0.04 -1.73
N ARG A 253 1.29 -0.86 -2.35
CA ARG A 253 2.67 -0.54 -2.70
C ARG A 253 3.01 -1.12 -4.05
N SER A 254 3.54 -0.27 -4.92
CA SER A 254 4.04 -0.67 -6.23
C SER A 254 5.51 -0.27 -6.33
N TYR A 255 6.39 -1.27 -6.46
CA TYR A 255 7.84 -1.09 -6.41
C TYR A 255 8.45 -1.13 -7.80
N LEU A 256 9.43 -0.26 -8.00
CA LEU A 256 10.40 -0.22 -9.09
C LEU A 256 9.81 -0.45 -10.49
N GLU A 257 9.47 0.62 -11.16
CA GLU A 257 9.28 0.58 -12.60
C GLU A 257 10.60 0.24 -13.28
N LYS A 258 10.60 -0.77 -14.15
CA LYS A 258 11.82 -1.37 -14.70
C LYS A 258 12.70 -0.38 -15.47
N ALA A 259 12.07 0.58 -16.15
CA ALA A 259 12.75 1.56 -16.97
C ALA A 259 13.47 2.64 -16.16
N THR A 260 12.82 3.14 -15.09
CA THR A 260 13.35 4.22 -14.25
C THR A 260 14.14 3.72 -13.05
N LYS A 261 13.84 2.49 -12.61
CA LYS A 261 14.35 1.91 -11.35
C LYS A 261 13.97 2.77 -10.13
N THR A 262 12.80 3.38 -10.19
CA THR A 262 12.09 4.07 -9.12
C THR A 262 10.70 3.48 -9.03
N GLY A 263 9.95 3.75 -7.97
CA GLY A 263 8.52 3.48 -7.97
C GLY A 263 7.84 4.18 -9.15
N PRO A 264 6.74 3.64 -9.67
CA PRO A 264 6.04 4.28 -10.79
C PRO A 264 5.60 5.70 -10.42
N SER A 265 5.37 6.53 -11.43
CA SER A 265 4.85 7.88 -11.19
C SER A 265 3.38 7.81 -10.76
N TYR A 266 3.02 8.53 -9.69
CA TYR A 266 1.64 8.68 -9.25
C TYR A 266 0.71 9.28 -10.31
N SER A 267 1.26 9.99 -11.30
CA SER A 267 0.52 10.55 -12.42
C SER A 267 0.41 9.61 -13.63
N GLU A 268 0.93 8.40 -13.55
CA GLU A 268 0.93 7.44 -14.65
C GLU A 268 0.18 6.15 -14.33
N ILE A 269 -0.04 5.85 -13.05
CA ILE A 269 -0.78 4.66 -12.60
C ILE A 269 -2.25 4.98 -12.33
N VAL A 270 -3.10 3.99 -12.47
CA VAL A 270 -4.49 4.03 -12.02
C VAL A 270 -4.56 3.55 -10.59
N TYR A 271 -5.10 4.38 -9.67
CA TYR A 271 -5.11 4.05 -8.26
C TYR A 271 -6.05 2.89 -7.94
N ASP A 272 -5.56 2.00 -7.09
CA ASP A 272 -6.33 0.92 -6.50
C ASP A 272 -7.53 1.44 -5.72
N ARG A 273 -8.55 0.61 -5.60
CA ARG A 273 -9.85 0.94 -5.02
C ARG A 273 -10.30 -0.15 -4.06
N ALA A 274 -11.21 0.20 -3.18
CA ALA A 274 -11.88 -0.76 -2.34
C ALA A 274 -13.35 -0.38 -2.12
N ILE A 275 -14.19 -1.40 -1.92
CA ILE A 275 -15.61 -1.26 -1.58
C ILE A 275 -15.89 -2.14 -0.36
N LYS A 276 -16.45 -1.55 0.69
CA LYS A 276 -16.99 -2.32 1.81
C LYS A 276 -18.44 -2.69 1.52
N PHE A 277 -18.78 -3.96 1.77
CA PHE A 277 -20.11 -4.50 1.69
C PHE A 277 -20.64 -4.83 3.09
N ASP A 278 -21.84 -4.37 3.40
CA ASP A 278 -22.54 -4.60 4.65
C ASP A 278 -23.91 -5.21 4.40
N PRO A 279 -24.47 -6.01 5.32
CA PRO A 279 -25.84 -6.49 5.24
C PRO A 279 -26.85 -5.34 5.08
N LYS A 280 -27.83 -5.49 4.22
CA LYS A 280 -29.00 -4.60 4.24
C LYS A 280 -29.77 -4.82 5.54
N LYS A 281 -30.10 -3.73 6.22
CA LYS A 281 -30.93 -3.73 7.42
C LYS A 281 -32.39 -4.04 7.10
#